data_4943dff90eb699b92c54724eddae6b44
#
_entry.id   4943dff90eb699b92c54724eddae6b44
#
_cell.length_a   1.000
_cell.length_b   1.000
_cell.length_c   1.000
_cell.angle_alpha   90.00
_cell.angle_beta   90.00
_cell.angle_gamma   90.00
#
_symmetry.space_group_name_H-M   'P 1'
#
loop_
_entity.id
_entity.type
_entity.pdbx_description
1 polymer ?
#
loop_
_entity_poly.entity_id
_entity_poly.type
_entity_poly.pdbx_seq_one_letter_code
_entity_poly.pdbx_strand_id
1 'polypeptide(L)'
;TEIARAIFGLDGFDSGRIFLSGEEIHKPTPELMIKKGVAFLTEERKLEGFIPLLSIRENVTLSIMKNFANKTGVINLDKQRKFAEDLARRMTVKMSGIEQNVVSLSGGNQQKVVIAKCLASQPKLFLLDEPTRGVDVFAKSEIYKILREAASNGTTIMIFSSELEELLANCSKIIVLRKGYIKGIYNAVELDKSSLLSMIN
;
A
#
# COMPACT_ATOMS: atom_id res chain seq x y z
N THR A 1 0.10 6.62 -10.98
CA THR A 1 -1.29 6.61 -10.44
C THR A 1 -2.23 5.84 -11.38
N GLU A 2 -2.40 6.22 -12.66
CA GLU A 2 -3.42 5.68 -13.56
C GLU A 2 -3.31 4.15 -13.75
N ILE A 3 -2.08 3.63 -13.91
CA ILE A 3 -1.84 2.18 -14.05
C ILE A 3 -2.25 1.44 -12.77
N ALA A 4 -1.91 1.98 -11.59
CA ALA A 4 -2.29 1.36 -10.32
C ALA A 4 -3.82 1.31 -10.16
N ARG A 5 -4.50 2.41 -10.49
CA ARG A 5 -5.96 2.54 -10.44
C ARG A 5 -6.65 1.59 -11.42
N ALA A 6 -6.12 1.48 -12.65
CA ALA A 6 -6.63 0.53 -13.65
C ALA A 6 -6.44 -0.93 -13.22
N ILE A 7 -5.26 -1.30 -12.67
CA ILE A 7 -5.02 -2.65 -12.15
C ILE A 7 -5.97 -2.96 -10.99
N PHE A 8 -6.18 -2.01 -10.08
CA PHE A 8 -7.07 -2.21 -8.94
C PHE A 8 -8.56 -2.17 -9.30
N GLY A 9 -8.89 -1.67 -10.52
CA GLY A 9 -10.26 -1.60 -11.03
C GLY A 9 -11.04 -0.37 -10.59
N LEU A 10 -10.35 0.71 -10.21
CA LEU A 10 -10.98 2.02 -9.94
C LEU A 10 -11.25 2.77 -11.24
N ASP A 11 -10.36 2.63 -12.22
CA ASP A 11 -10.50 3.26 -13.53
C ASP A 11 -10.56 2.17 -14.61
N GLY A 12 -11.31 2.43 -15.68
CA GLY A 12 -11.34 1.59 -16.87
C GLY A 12 -10.08 1.76 -17.71
N PHE A 13 -9.89 0.86 -18.69
CA PHE A 13 -8.87 0.98 -19.73
C PHE A 13 -9.44 0.52 -21.07
N ASP A 14 -8.98 1.13 -22.16
CA ASP A 14 -9.54 0.92 -23.50
C ASP A 14 -9.06 -0.40 -24.12
N SER A 15 -7.83 -0.82 -23.84
CA SER A 15 -7.23 -2.03 -24.40
C SER A 15 -6.14 -2.60 -23.50
N GLY A 16 -5.77 -3.85 -23.75
CA GLY A 16 -4.76 -4.56 -22.98
C GLY A 16 -5.35 -5.71 -22.16
N ARG A 17 -4.50 -6.39 -21.40
CA ARG A 17 -4.87 -7.52 -20.55
C ARG A 17 -4.15 -7.46 -19.23
N ILE A 18 -4.82 -7.83 -18.17
CA ILE A 18 -4.27 -7.94 -16.82
C ILE A 18 -4.22 -9.41 -16.42
N PHE A 19 -3.05 -9.89 -16.00
CA PHE A 19 -2.87 -11.24 -15.48
C PHE A 19 -2.43 -11.14 -14.01
N LEU A 20 -3.09 -11.88 -13.13
CA LEU A 20 -2.72 -12.00 -11.73
C LEU A 20 -2.52 -13.48 -11.40
N SER A 21 -1.30 -13.85 -11.00
CA SER A 21 -0.93 -15.25 -10.72
C SER A 21 -1.28 -16.22 -11.87
N GLY A 22 -1.11 -15.77 -13.13
CA GLY A 22 -1.39 -16.55 -14.34
C GLY A 22 -2.85 -16.57 -14.80
N GLU A 23 -3.76 -15.98 -14.02
CA GLU A 23 -5.18 -15.88 -14.36
C GLU A 23 -5.49 -14.52 -15.00
N GLU A 24 -6.17 -14.51 -16.15
CA GLU A 24 -6.59 -13.28 -16.82
C GLU A 24 -7.78 -12.63 -16.10
N ILE A 25 -7.66 -11.34 -15.82
CA ILE A 25 -8.70 -10.52 -15.19
C ILE A 25 -9.32 -9.62 -16.25
N HIS A 26 -10.47 -10.03 -16.77
CA HIS A 26 -11.15 -9.33 -17.88
C HIS A 26 -11.78 -8.00 -17.47
N LYS A 27 -12.35 -7.92 -16.26
CA LYS A 27 -13.01 -6.71 -15.73
C LYS A 27 -12.60 -6.53 -14.26
N PRO A 28 -11.48 -5.86 -13.99
CA PRO A 28 -11.08 -5.59 -12.62
C PRO A 28 -12.12 -4.68 -11.96
N THR A 29 -12.45 -4.99 -10.73
CA THR A 29 -13.21 -4.14 -9.81
C THR A 29 -12.52 -4.19 -8.46
N PRO A 30 -12.59 -3.14 -7.63
CA PRO A 30 -11.96 -3.14 -6.31
C PRO A 30 -12.35 -4.37 -5.48
N GLU A 31 -13.63 -4.74 -5.51
CA GLU A 31 -14.11 -5.91 -4.77
C GLU A 31 -13.46 -7.21 -5.25
N LEU A 32 -13.36 -7.42 -6.58
CA LEU A 32 -12.71 -8.59 -7.16
C LEU A 32 -11.22 -8.62 -6.81
N MET A 33 -10.54 -7.49 -6.96
CA MET A 33 -9.09 -7.40 -6.71
C MET A 33 -8.75 -7.64 -5.24
N ILE A 34 -9.55 -7.10 -4.31
CA ILE A 34 -9.41 -7.38 -2.87
C ILE A 34 -9.61 -8.88 -2.61
N LYS A 35 -10.63 -9.52 -3.17
CA LYS A 35 -10.86 -10.99 -3.05
C LYS A 35 -9.70 -11.81 -3.61
N LYS A 36 -9.02 -11.33 -4.64
CA LYS A 36 -7.83 -11.97 -5.23
C LYS A 36 -6.53 -11.68 -4.46
N GLY A 37 -6.61 -10.92 -3.37
CA GLY A 37 -5.48 -10.60 -2.51
C GLY A 37 -4.65 -9.42 -3.01
N VAL A 38 -5.26 -8.46 -3.69
CA VAL A 38 -4.62 -7.19 -4.05
C VAL A 38 -5.01 -6.13 -3.03
N ALA A 39 -4.03 -5.41 -2.50
CA ALA A 39 -4.25 -4.20 -1.72
C ALA A 39 -3.72 -2.98 -2.51
N PHE A 40 -4.33 -1.83 -2.31
CA PHE A 40 -3.92 -0.58 -2.93
C PHE A 40 -3.83 0.54 -1.89
N LEU A 41 -2.68 1.19 -1.84
CA LEU A 41 -2.45 2.43 -1.10
C LEU A 41 -2.44 3.57 -2.10
N THR A 42 -3.39 4.48 -1.94
CA THR A 42 -3.58 5.65 -2.82
C THR A 42 -2.69 6.82 -2.39
N GLU A 43 -2.39 7.71 -3.32
CA GLU A 43 -1.59 8.92 -3.09
C GLU A 43 -2.22 9.83 -2.02
N GLU A 44 -3.55 10.03 -2.08
CA GLU A 44 -4.30 10.97 -1.22
C GLU A 44 -4.75 10.30 0.09
N ARG A 45 -3.78 9.98 1.00
CA ARG A 45 -4.07 9.28 2.26
C ARG A 45 -5.16 9.91 3.12
N LYS A 46 -5.29 11.26 3.12
CA LYS A 46 -6.26 11.96 3.97
C LYS A 46 -7.69 11.82 3.46
N LEU A 47 -7.86 11.66 2.15
CA LEU A 47 -9.17 11.52 1.51
C LEU A 47 -9.57 10.06 1.35
N GLU A 48 -8.62 9.19 1.02
CA GLU A 48 -8.87 7.81 0.61
C GLU A 48 -8.21 6.77 1.53
N GLY A 49 -7.17 7.15 2.28
CA GLY A 49 -6.38 6.23 3.06
C GLY A 49 -7.03 5.76 4.35
N PHE A 50 -7.72 6.63 5.08
CA PHE A 50 -8.34 6.32 6.37
C PHE A 50 -9.64 7.11 6.57
N ILE A 51 -10.46 6.68 7.54
CA ILE A 51 -11.68 7.38 7.94
C ILE A 51 -11.35 8.28 9.15
N PRO A 52 -11.41 9.62 8.99
CA PRO A 52 -10.93 10.57 10.00
C PRO A 52 -11.61 10.46 11.37
N LEU A 53 -12.90 10.08 11.41
CA LEU A 53 -13.68 9.99 12.64
C LEU A 53 -13.43 8.70 13.42
N LEU A 54 -12.77 7.71 12.82
CA LEU A 54 -12.52 6.42 13.44
C LEU A 54 -11.17 6.39 14.19
N SER A 55 -11.11 5.52 15.20
CA SER A 55 -9.89 5.21 15.94
C SER A 55 -8.85 4.50 15.04
N ILE A 56 -7.61 4.40 15.54
CA ILE A 56 -6.56 3.59 14.90
C ILE A 56 -7.03 2.15 14.78
N ARG A 57 -7.61 1.56 15.84
CA ARG A 57 -8.17 0.19 15.83
C ARG A 57 -9.12 -0.03 14.67
N GLU A 58 -10.12 0.85 14.55
CA GLU A 58 -11.14 0.72 13.53
C GLU A 58 -10.56 0.88 12.12
N ASN A 59 -9.68 1.86 11.91
CA ASN A 59 -9.02 2.05 10.62
C ASN A 59 -8.18 0.83 10.23
N VAL A 60 -7.33 0.33 11.11
CA VAL A 60 -6.44 -0.81 10.84
C VAL A 60 -7.22 -2.07 10.49
N THR A 61 -8.37 -2.29 11.13
CA THR A 61 -9.16 -3.52 10.94
C THR A 61 -10.28 -3.41 9.92
N LEU A 62 -10.49 -2.23 9.33
CA LEU A 62 -11.61 -1.93 8.46
C LEU A 62 -11.75 -2.93 7.29
N SER A 63 -10.65 -3.24 6.62
CA SER A 63 -10.61 -4.16 5.46
C SER A 63 -10.91 -5.62 5.83
N ILE A 64 -10.74 -5.98 7.10
CA ILE A 64 -10.87 -7.35 7.60
C ILE A 64 -11.90 -7.49 8.73
N MET A 65 -12.82 -6.52 8.86
CA MET A 65 -13.82 -6.46 9.94
C MET A 65 -14.59 -7.78 10.12
N LYS A 66 -14.89 -8.46 9.02
CA LYS A 66 -15.57 -9.76 9.03
C LYS A 66 -14.84 -10.84 9.82
N ASN A 67 -13.51 -10.75 9.95
CA ASN A 67 -12.70 -11.74 10.69
C ASN A 67 -12.90 -11.67 12.21
N PHE A 68 -13.51 -10.59 12.69
CA PHE A 68 -13.81 -10.35 14.09
C PHE A 68 -15.28 -10.55 14.42
N ALA A 69 -16.15 -10.72 13.41
CA ALA A 69 -17.58 -10.93 13.59
C ALA A 69 -17.90 -12.43 13.80
N ASN A 70 -18.86 -12.71 14.68
CA ASN A 70 -19.45 -14.04 14.79
C ASN A 70 -20.51 -14.28 13.69
N LYS A 71 -21.14 -15.46 13.69
CA LYS A 71 -22.16 -15.82 12.69
C LYS A 71 -23.40 -14.89 12.70
N THR A 72 -23.67 -14.20 13.81
CA THR A 72 -24.77 -13.24 13.94
C THR A 72 -24.35 -11.81 13.62
N GLY A 73 -23.10 -11.57 13.20
CA GLY A 73 -22.58 -10.24 12.85
C GLY A 73 -22.04 -9.44 14.02
N VAL A 74 -22.05 -9.97 15.24
CA VAL A 74 -21.53 -9.29 16.43
C VAL A 74 -20.01 -9.35 16.45
N ILE A 75 -19.36 -8.20 16.57
CA ILE A 75 -17.91 -8.06 16.57
C ILE A 75 -17.34 -8.36 17.95
N ASN A 76 -16.31 -9.22 18.00
CA ASN A 76 -15.51 -9.42 19.19
C ASN A 76 -14.48 -8.30 19.31
N LEU A 77 -14.78 -7.29 20.13
CA LEU A 77 -13.96 -6.09 20.29
C LEU A 77 -12.60 -6.39 20.91
N ASP A 78 -12.49 -7.34 21.82
CA ASP A 78 -11.20 -7.69 22.46
C ASP A 78 -10.25 -8.34 21.46
N LYS A 79 -10.75 -9.27 20.63
CA LYS A 79 -9.98 -9.87 19.56
C LYS A 79 -9.52 -8.84 18.53
N GLN A 80 -10.42 -7.91 18.16
CA GLN A 80 -10.12 -6.82 17.23
C GLN A 80 -9.08 -5.87 17.80
N ARG A 81 -9.21 -5.46 19.07
CA ARG A 81 -8.28 -4.58 19.77
C ARG A 81 -6.89 -5.20 19.82
N LYS A 82 -6.78 -6.44 20.31
CA LYS A 82 -5.50 -7.16 20.39
C LYS A 82 -4.80 -7.25 19.02
N PHE A 83 -5.54 -7.62 17.98
CA PHE A 83 -4.99 -7.69 16.62
C PHE A 83 -4.47 -6.32 16.16
N ALA A 84 -5.25 -5.26 16.34
CA ALA A 84 -4.88 -3.91 15.92
C ALA A 84 -3.65 -3.38 16.70
N GLU A 85 -3.57 -3.64 18.01
CA GLU A 85 -2.41 -3.28 18.83
C GLU A 85 -1.14 -4.00 18.39
N ASP A 86 -1.22 -5.31 18.14
CA ASP A 86 -0.10 -6.11 17.68
C ASP A 86 0.40 -5.63 16.30
N LEU A 87 -0.52 -5.33 15.38
CA LEU A 87 -0.16 -4.84 14.06
C LEU A 87 0.41 -3.41 14.12
N ALA A 88 -0.22 -2.50 14.86
CA ALA A 88 0.27 -1.13 15.03
C ALA A 88 1.69 -1.10 15.67
N ARG A 89 1.95 -2.01 16.61
CA ARG A 89 3.28 -2.17 17.22
C ARG A 89 4.31 -2.66 16.20
N ARG A 90 4.00 -3.66 15.36
CA ARG A 90 4.89 -4.12 14.27
C ARG A 90 5.19 -2.99 13.29
N MET A 91 4.19 -2.15 13.00
CA MET A 91 4.36 -0.96 12.13
C MET A 91 5.05 0.21 12.85
N THR A 92 5.47 0.05 14.09
CA THR A 92 6.11 1.11 14.88
C THR A 92 5.30 2.41 14.92
N VAL A 93 3.96 2.30 14.98
CA VAL A 93 3.06 3.46 15.09
C VAL A 93 3.22 4.10 16.45
N LYS A 94 3.64 5.38 16.51
CA LYS A 94 3.71 6.16 17.74
C LYS A 94 2.32 6.69 18.06
N MET A 95 1.70 6.13 19.11
CA MET A 95 0.34 6.44 19.56
C MET A 95 0.25 6.40 21.08
N SER A 96 -0.72 7.09 21.67
CA SER A 96 -1.03 7.03 23.12
C SER A 96 -1.89 5.79 23.47
N GLY A 97 -2.55 5.20 22.50
CA GLY A 97 -3.37 3.99 22.61
C GLY A 97 -4.11 3.70 21.31
N ILE A 98 -4.57 2.46 21.15
CA ILE A 98 -5.19 2.00 19.89
C ILE A 98 -6.57 2.66 19.62
N GLU A 99 -7.21 3.20 20.63
CA GLU A 99 -8.49 3.94 20.52
C GLU A 99 -8.27 5.43 20.18
N GLN A 100 -7.01 5.87 20.09
CA GLN A 100 -6.69 7.23 19.67
C GLN A 100 -7.22 7.49 18.26
N ASN A 101 -7.75 8.69 18.03
CA ASN A 101 -8.24 9.09 16.72
C ASN A 101 -7.04 9.24 15.75
N VAL A 102 -7.16 8.68 14.54
CA VAL A 102 -6.08 8.66 13.54
C VAL A 102 -5.63 10.05 13.10
N VAL A 103 -6.52 11.05 13.08
CA VAL A 103 -6.16 12.42 12.65
C VAL A 103 -5.23 13.13 13.63
N SER A 104 -5.17 12.69 14.89
CA SER A 104 -4.28 13.26 15.91
C SER A 104 -2.82 12.79 15.78
N LEU A 105 -2.55 11.82 14.89
CA LEU A 105 -1.22 11.34 14.63
C LEU A 105 -0.44 12.27 13.67
N SER A 106 0.90 12.23 13.78
CA SER A 106 1.77 12.83 12.74
C SER A 106 1.56 12.17 11.38
N GLY A 107 1.89 12.88 10.29
CA GLY A 107 1.73 12.38 8.93
C GLY A 107 2.39 11.02 8.70
N GLY A 108 3.60 10.81 9.20
CA GLY A 108 4.29 9.51 9.11
C GLY A 108 3.57 8.38 9.86
N ASN A 109 3.00 8.66 11.03
CA ASN A 109 2.22 7.67 11.76
C ASN A 109 0.85 7.39 11.12
N GLN A 110 0.20 8.40 10.54
CA GLN A 110 -1.01 8.19 9.71
C GLN A 110 -0.72 7.27 8.54
N GLN A 111 0.42 7.48 7.84
CA GLN A 111 0.83 6.64 6.72
C GLN A 111 1.05 5.18 7.15
N LYS A 112 1.70 4.97 8.30
CA LYS A 112 1.89 3.63 8.86
C LYS A 112 0.54 2.95 9.20
N VAL A 113 -0.45 3.71 9.69
CA VAL A 113 -1.81 3.17 9.92
C VAL A 113 -2.47 2.75 8.61
N VAL A 114 -2.32 3.52 7.53
CA VAL A 114 -2.87 3.15 6.21
C VAL A 114 -2.18 1.89 5.66
N ILE A 115 -0.85 1.82 5.77
CA ILE A 115 -0.09 0.63 5.39
C ILE A 115 -0.52 -0.59 6.23
N ALA A 116 -0.68 -0.42 7.55
CA ALA A 116 -1.18 -1.46 8.45
C ALA A 116 -2.56 -1.96 8.01
N LYS A 117 -3.51 -1.07 7.68
CA LYS A 117 -4.83 -1.41 7.14
C LYS A 117 -4.72 -2.30 5.90
N CYS A 118 -3.84 -1.96 4.98
CA CYS A 118 -3.63 -2.74 3.75
C CYS A 118 -3.00 -4.10 4.06
N LEU A 119 -1.94 -4.14 4.87
CA LEU A 119 -1.23 -5.36 5.24
C LEU A 119 -2.05 -6.28 6.16
N ALA A 120 -3.08 -5.77 6.87
CA ALA A 120 -4.00 -6.56 7.67
C ALA A 120 -4.70 -7.66 6.86
N SER A 121 -4.94 -7.43 5.57
CA SER A 121 -5.54 -8.40 4.65
C SER A 121 -4.56 -9.45 4.13
N GLN A 122 -3.27 -9.38 4.48
CA GLN A 122 -2.20 -10.25 3.97
C GLN A 122 -2.19 -10.34 2.44
N PRO A 123 -2.02 -9.22 1.74
CA PRO A 123 -2.15 -9.19 0.29
C PRO A 123 -1.03 -9.98 -0.40
N LYS A 124 -1.36 -10.61 -1.53
CA LYS A 124 -0.38 -11.21 -2.45
C LYS A 124 0.33 -10.16 -3.29
N LEU A 125 -0.40 -9.10 -3.67
CA LEU A 125 0.09 -7.95 -4.40
C LEU A 125 -0.30 -6.67 -3.66
N PHE A 126 0.67 -5.83 -3.36
CA PHE A 126 0.44 -4.53 -2.74
C PHE A 126 0.88 -3.42 -3.69
N LEU A 127 -0.08 -2.71 -4.24
CA LEU A 127 0.11 -1.53 -5.08
C LEU A 127 0.27 -0.30 -4.18
N LEU A 128 1.32 0.48 -4.36
CA LEU A 128 1.65 1.64 -3.55
C LEU A 128 1.84 2.85 -4.46
N ASP A 129 0.99 3.84 -4.32
CA ASP A 129 1.08 5.11 -5.05
C ASP A 129 1.61 6.20 -4.14
N GLU A 130 2.82 6.70 -4.44
CA GLU A 130 3.56 7.71 -3.65
C GLU A 130 3.57 7.41 -2.14
N PRO A 131 4.04 6.21 -1.69
CA PRO A 131 3.85 5.73 -0.31
C PRO A 131 4.49 6.60 0.76
N THR A 132 5.42 7.47 0.40
CA THR A 132 6.18 8.30 1.33
C THR A 132 5.98 9.80 1.12
N ARG A 133 5.01 10.18 0.26
CA ARG A 133 4.72 11.59 -0.01
C ARG A 133 4.27 12.34 1.24
N GLY A 134 4.93 13.47 1.50
CA GLY A 134 4.62 14.31 2.67
C GLY A 134 4.95 13.65 4.02
N VAL A 135 5.93 12.75 4.02
CA VAL A 135 6.44 12.07 5.21
C VAL A 135 7.90 12.50 5.44
N ASP A 136 8.29 12.67 6.70
CA ASP A 136 9.68 13.02 7.06
C ASP A 136 10.66 11.87 6.78
N VAL A 137 11.96 12.19 6.65
CA VAL A 137 13.02 11.25 6.23
C VAL A 137 13.11 10.03 7.17
N PHE A 138 12.92 10.24 8.48
CA PHE A 138 12.99 9.14 9.44
C PHE A 138 11.82 8.18 9.25
N ALA A 139 10.60 8.71 9.15
CA ALA A 139 9.42 7.89 8.93
C ALA A 139 9.44 7.21 7.54
N LYS A 140 10.03 7.82 6.49
CA LYS A 140 10.26 7.17 5.19
C LYS A 140 11.10 5.89 5.36
N SER A 141 12.21 5.96 6.08
CA SER A 141 13.08 4.79 6.30
C SER A 141 12.36 3.64 7.02
N GLU A 142 11.52 3.98 8.02
CA GLU A 142 10.71 2.99 8.73
C GLU A 142 9.64 2.35 7.82
N ILE A 143 8.97 3.15 6.96
CA ILE A 143 7.99 2.65 5.98
C ILE A 143 8.66 1.65 5.03
N TYR A 144 9.81 1.98 4.44
CA TYR A 144 10.51 1.06 3.55
C TYR A 144 11.01 -0.21 4.26
N LYS A 145 11.37 -0.12 5.56
CA LYS A 145 11.68 -1.32 6.35
C LYS A 145 10.47 -2.24 6.46
N ILE A 146 9.29 -1.69 6.76
CA ILE A 146 8.03 -2.43 6.83
C ILE A 146 7.71 -3.09 5.49
N LEU A 147 7.87 -2.36 4.38
CA LEU A 147 7.61 -2.88 3.04
C LEU A 147 8.56 -4.01 2.67
N ARG A 148 9.86 -3.88 2.99
CA ARG A 148 10.84 -4.96 2.78
C ARG A 148 10.50 -6.21 3.61
N GLU A 149 10.05 -6.04 4.86
CA GLU A 149 9.59 -7.16 5.69
C GLU A 149 8.35 -7.84 5.06
N ALA A 150 7.37 -7.07 4.57
CA ALA A 150 6.22 -7.62 3.88
C ALA A 150 6.63 -8.39 2.60
N ALA A 151 7.58 -7.87 1.83
CA ALA A 151 8.11 -8.53 0.64
C ALA A 151 8.83 -9.85 0.99
N SER A 152 9.64 -9.89 2.05
CA SER A 152 10.31 -11.11 2.50
C SER A 152 9.34 -12.18 3.01
N ASN A 153 8.15 -11.77 3.43
CA ASN A 153 7.04 -12.66 3.83
C ASN A 153 6.13 -13.06 2.65
N GLY A 154 6.54 -12.77 1.41
CA GLY A 154 5.87 -13.26 0.20
C GLY A 154 4.86 -12.29 -0.43
N THR A 155 4.72 -11.06 0.06
CA THR A 155 3.92 -10.03 -0.62
C THR A 155 4.70 -9.46 -1.81
N THR A 156 4.16 -9.53 -3.01
CA THR A 156 4.71 -8.78 -4.15
C THR A 156 4.38 -7.31 -3.99
N ILE A 157 5.39 -6.43 -4.09
CA ILE A 157 5.22 -4.98 -3.92
C ILE A 157 5.47 -4.28 -5.25
N MET A 158 4.54 -3.42 -5.64
CA MET A 158 4.67 -2.56 -6.82
C MET A 158 4.50 -1.10 -6.40
N ILE A 159 5.57 -0.31 -6.57
CA ILE A 159 5.62 1.09 -6.14
C ILE A 159 5.56 2.00 -7.37
N PHE A 160 4.68 2.98 -7.31
CA PHE A 160 4.61 4.10 -8.24
C PHE A 160 5.12 5.32 -7.48
N SER A 161 6.23 5.90 -7.91
CA SER A 161 6.84 7.06 -7.26
C SER A 161 7.61 7.92 -8.23
N SER A 162 7.62 9.21 -7.96
CA SER A 162 8.46 10.21 -8.62
C SER A 162 9.83 10.35 -7.96
N GLU A 163 10.04 9.77 -6.77
CA GLU A 163 11.28 9.88 -6.01
C GLU A 163 12.30 8.79 -6.43
N LEU A 164 13.15 9.10 -7.42
CA LEU A 164 14.06 8.14 -8.06
C LEU A 164 15.03 7.48 -7.07
N GLU A 165 15.54 8.22 -6.10
CA GLU A 165 16.46 7.69 -5.08
C GLU A 165 15.81 6.62 -4.22
N GLU A 166 14.52 6.80 -3.89
CA GLU A 166 13.77 5.82 -3.13
C GLU A 166 13.55 4.53 -3.92
N LEU A 167 13.23 4.64 -5.22
CA LEU A 167 13.07 3.49 -6.10
C LEU A 167 14.38 2.72 -6.25
N LEU A 168 15.51 3.41 -6.50
CA LEU A 168 16.84 2.80 -6.62
C LEU A 168 17.26 2.07 -5.33
N ALA A 169 16.94 2.63 -4.16
CA ALA A 169 17.33 2.06 -2.88
C ALA A 169 16.46 0.88 -2.42
N ASN A 170 15.22 0.77 -2.93
CA ASN A 170 14.24 -0.16 -2.35
C ASN A 170 13.63 -1.16 -3.34
N CYS A 171 13.78 -0.97 -4.66
CA CYS A 171 13.23 -1.86 -5.67
C CYS A 171 14.31 -2.77 -6.26
N SER A 172 13.95 -3.99 -6.63
CA SER A 172 14.81 -4.89 -7.38
C SER A 172 14.75 -4.64 -8.89
N LYS A 173 13.57 -4.22 -9.38
CA LYS A 173 13.33 -3.87 -10.79
C LYS A 173 12.65 -2.52 -10.89
N ILE A 174 12.98 -1.78 -11.93
CA ILE A 174 12.43 -0.46 -12.25
C ILE A 174 11.88 -0.48 -13.66
N ILE A 175 10.61 -0.07 -13.81
CA ILE A 175 9.96 0.14 -15.12
C ILE A 175 9.93 1.64 -15.36
N VAL A 176 10.57 2.09 -16.43
CA VAL A 176 10.60 3.50 -16.81
C VAL A 176 9.49 3.78 -17.80
N LEU A 177 8.59 4.70 -17.42
CA LEU A 177 7.52 5.21 -18.28
C LEU A 177 7.82 6.66 -18.68
N ARG A 178 7.58 6.96 -19.96
CA ARG A 178 7.67 8.33 -20.49
C ARG A 178 6.57 8.56 -21.51
N LYS A 179 5.78 9.62 -21.31
CA LYS A 179 4.68 10.00 -22.22
C LYS A 179 3.75 8.83 -22.57
N GLY A 180 3.39 8.01 -21.56
CA GLY A 180 2.51 6.85 -21.72
C GLY A 180 3.15 5.59 -22.30
N TYR A 181 4.44 5.59 -22.62
CA TYR A 181 5.17 4.43 -23.18
C TYR A 181 6.19 3.88 -22.21
N ILE A 182 6.31 2.54 -22.15
CA ILE A 182 7.40 1.88 -21.44
C ILE A 182 8.69 2.07 -22.24
N LYS A 183 9.69 2.70 -21.63
CA LYS A 183 11.03 2.90 -22.20
C LYS A 183 11.95 1.72 -21.94
N GLY A 184 11.74 1.01 -20.86
CA GLY A 184 12.50 -0.18 -20.52
C GLY A 184 12.15 -0.71 -19.14
N ILE A 185 12.65 -1.94 -18.90
CA ILE A 185 12.57 -2.63 -17.60
C ILE A 185 14.02 -2.98 -17.24
N TYR A 186 14.46 -2.52 -16.07
CA TYR A 186 15.86 -2.60 -15.65
C TYR A 186 15.96 -3.25 -14.27
N ASN A 187 17.09 -3.89 -14.00
CA ASN A 187 17.45 -4.22 -12.62
C ASN A 187 17.94 -2.95 -11.92
N ALA A 188 17.47 -2.66 -10.71
CA ALA A 188 17.82 -1.43 -10.01
C ALA A 188 19.34 -1.28 -9.78
N VAL A 189 20.07 -2.40 -9.60
CA VAL A 189 21.52 -2.42 -9.41
C VAL A 189 22.32 -1.97 -10.65
N GLU A 190 21.70 -1.94 -11.83
CA GLU A 190 22.30 -1.54 -13.09
C GLU A 190 22.10 -0.05 -13.40
N LEU A 191 21.33 0.64 -12.55
CA LEU A 191 20.91 2.02 -12.77
C LEU A 191 21.51 2.95 -11.71
N ASP A 192 21.79 4.16 -12.14
CA ASP A 192 22.04 5.29 -11.28
C ASP A 192 21.01 6.40 -11.52
N LYS A 193 21.01 7.43 -10.66
CA LYS A 193 20.06 8.54 -10.74
C LYS A 193 20.20 9.30 -12.07
N SER A 194 21.41 9.44 -12.60
CA SER A 194 21.66 10.20 -13.84
C SER A 194 21.14 9.46 -15.07
N SER A 195 21.33 8.16 -15.12
CA SER A 195 20.75 7.29 -16.17
C SER A 195 19.23 7.36 -16.18
N LEU A 196 18.58 7.21 -15.00
CA LEU A 196 17.13 7.32 -14.89
C LEU A 196 16.61 8.68 -15.35
N LEU A 197 17.25 9.77 -14.90
CA LEU A 197 16.87 11.12 -15.31
C LEU A 197 16.96 11.31 -16.83
N SER A 198 18.00 10.77 -17.47
CA SER A 198 18.15 10.86 -18.93
C SER A 198 17.06 10.09 -19.72
N MET A 199 16.52 9.02 -19.12
CA MET A 199 15.46 8.22 -19.75
C MET A 199 14.07 8.86 -19.60
N ILE A 200 13.86 9.65 -18.54
CA ILE A 200 12.59 10.31 -18.23
C ILE A 200 12.46 11.64 -18.97
N ASN A 201 13.56 12.39 -19.16
CA ASN A 201 13.60 13.67 -19.86
C ASN A 201 13.69 13.48 -21.38
#